data_7783dbfb45f59c504c54b2785c5b35b2
#
_entry.id   7783dbfb45f59c504c54b2785c5b35b2
#
_cell.length_a   1.000
_cell.length_b   1.000
_cell.length_c   1.000
_cell.angle_alpha   90.00
_cell.angle_beta   90.00
_cell.angle_gamma   90.00
#
_symmetry.space_group_name_H-M   'P 1'
#
loop_
_entity.id
_entity.type
_entity.pdbx_description
1 polymer ?
#
loop_
_entity_poly.entity_id
_entity_poly.type
_entity_poly.pdbx_seq_one_letter_code
_entity_poly.pdbx_strand_id
1 'polypeptide(L)'
;MQARRFLLIQVLLCVVVSTEGFWPWSKPPKQDNEIKTPVILVPGSGGSQLEAKLNKPTVSHWYCRQKTSHYFTLWVQISLMLPFAINCWVDNMKLVFDKNTNKVKNAPGVDIRVPGFGDTNTIEHLDQNGLVMYFAPLVTRLVSWGYERGVTVRAAPYDYRYGPESQAEYYTKLKHLIEETYSTNENKKITLMTHSLGSVLTLVFLNKQTSSWKDKYILQWIAMAGPFGGSFEEFRLYINGNTLFVPHFILNPLTVRREQRTDTSNIYLLPSPELWSGDEVLVKTPKRNYTVNNYDHFFEDIGFPLGKQLRKLVGNFTYPLSAHAPNVTVYCLLGSGVPTAERFSFGEGEWWNTLPEETYGDGDGVVNLRSLRACDKWDQRQVFPVTIKQFPSVGHIEMLADEGLHNYVKALLF
;
A
#
# COMPACT_ATOMS: atom_id res chain seq x y z
N MET A 1 11.57 -0.96 -40.88
CA MET A 1 12.02 -2.37 -40.74
C MET A 1 13.18 -2.40 -39.78
N GLN A 2 12.94 -2.68 -38.52
CA GLN A 2 13.94 -3.15 -37.56
C GLN A 2 13.22 -3.70 -36.33
N ALA A 3 13.33 -4.91 -36.22
CA ALA A 3 13.25 -5.99 -35.25
C ALA A 3 12.75 -5.64 -33.83
N ARG A 4 11.52 -6.14 -33.54
CA ARG A 4 11.03 -6.42 -32.18
C ARG A 4 11.88 -7.55 -31.57
N ARG A 5 12.64 -7.27 -30.53
CA ARG A 5 13.23 -8.32 -29.68
C ARG A 5 12.25 -8.67 -28.58
N PHE A 6 11.67 -9.84 -28.67
CA PHE A 6 10.97 -10.56 -27.62
C PHE A 6 11.98 -10.95 -26.54
N LEU A 7 11.76 -10.49 -25.30
CA LEU A 7 12.44 -11.06 -24.14
C LEU A 7 11.51 -12.13 -23.55
N LEU A 8 11.78 -13.39 -23.90
CA LEU A 8 11.27 -14.56 -23.20
C LEU A 8 12.02 -14.68 -21.86
N ILE A 9 11.32 -14.41 -20.76
CA ILE A 9 11.84 -14.77 -19.43
C ILE A 9 11.58 -16.25 -19.23
N GLN A 10 12.62 -17.05 -19.41
CA GLN A 10 12.64 -18.45 -19.01
C GLN A 10 12.66 -18.53 -17.48
N VAL A 11 11.61 -19.14 -16.91
CA VAL A 11 11.63 -19.61 -15.53
C VAL A 11 12.55 -20.84 -15.47
N LEU A 12 13.81 -20.64 -15.16
CA LEU A 12 14.72 -21.73 -14.82
C LEU A 12 14.55 -22.07 -13.34
N LEU A 13 13.99 -23.25 -13.06
CA LEU A 13 14.12 -23.89 -11.76
C LEU A 13 15.61 -24.30 -11.58
N CYS A 14 16.37 -23.52 -10.83
CA CYS A 14 17.65 -23.97 -10.29
C CYS A 14 17.41 -24.75 -9.01
N VAL A 15 17.39 -26.09 -9.10
CA VAL A 15 17.56 -26.96 -7.95
C VAL A 15 19.04 -26.94 -7.60
N VAL A 16 19.43 -26.19 -6.58
CA VAL A 16 20.76 -26.23 -5.98
C VAL A 16 20.76 -27.33 -4.92
N VAL A 17 21.35 -28.46 -5.23
CA VAL A 17 21.71 -29.48 -4.22
C VAL A 17 22.95 -28.97 -3.50
N SER A 18 22.79 -28.45 -2.29
CA SER A 18 23.89 -28.10 -1.40
C SER A 18 24.37 -29.35 -0.68
N THR A 19 25.59 -29.80 -1.03
CA THR A 19 26.33 -30.77 -0.20
C THR A 19 26.90 -30.02 0.99
N GLU A 20 26.25 -30.15 2.16
CA GLU A 20 26.77 -29.61 3.42
C GLU A 20 28.02 -30.40 3.86
N GLY A 21 29.17 -29.74 3.79
CA GLY A 21 30.36 -30.15 4.50
C GLY A 21 30.24 -29.87 6.00
N PHE A 22 30.41 -30.89 6.82
CA PHE A 22 30.45 -30.81 8.27
C PHE A 22 31.62 -29.91 8.72
N TRP A 23 31.34 -28.69 9.22
CA TRP A 23 32.33 -27.82 9.87
C TRP A 23 32.13 -27.81 11.37
N PRO A 24 33.18 -27.88 12.21
CA PRO A 24 33.02 -27.98 13.67
C PRO A 24 32.47 -26.67 14.27
N TRP A 25 31.63 -26.82 15.27
CA TRP A 25 30.90 -25.82 16.01
C TRP A 25 31.75 -24.59 16.40
N SER A 26 31.60 -23.50 15.69
CA SER A 26 31.93 -22.18 16.21
C SER A 26 30.82 -21.78 17.19
N LYS A 27 31.18 -21.37 18.40
CA LYS A 27 30.24 -20.80 19.38
C LYS A 27 29.45 -19.69 18.67
N PRO A 28 28.11 -19.64 18.84
CA PRO A 28 27.35 -18.50 18.32
C PRO A 28 27.96 -17.21 18.86
N PRO A 29 28.05 -16.15 18.05
CA PRO A 29 28.56 -14.87 18.52
C PRO A 29 27.76 -14.48 19.76
N LYS A 30 28.46 -13.96 20.77
CA LYS A 30 27.78 -13.36 21.95
C LYS A 30 26.77 -12.36 21.42
N GLN A 31 25.51 -12.66 21.66
CA GLN A 31 24.43 -11.73 21.42
C GLN A 31 24.70 -10.53 22.34
N ASP A 32 25.09 -9.39 21.76
CA ASP A 32 25.11 -8.13 22.49
C ASP A 32 23.68 -7.92 23.00
N ASN A 33 23.53 -7.99 24.32
CA ASN A 33 22.25 -7.79 25.02
C ASN A 33 21.82 -6.31 25.00
N GLU A 34 22.14 -5.58 23.95
CA GLU A 34 21.62 -4.24 23.77
C GLU A 34 20.16 -4.35 23.36
N ILE A 35 19.28 -3.98 24.31
CA ILE A 35 17.84 -4.07 24.12
C ILE A 35 17.45 -3.10 22.99
N LYS A 36 17.02 -3.64 21.86
CA LYS A 36 16.70 -2.92 20.64
C LYS A 36 15.39 -2.14 20.76
N THR A 37 15.32 -1.00 20.10
CA THR A 37 14.06 -0.26 19.93
C THR A 37 13.06 -1.13 19.17
N PRO A 38 11.88 -1.46 19.73
CA PRO A 38 10.89 -2.28 19.04
C PRO A 38 10.37 -1.57 17.79
N VAL A 39 10.04 -2.38 16.77
CA VAL A 39 9.56 -1.91 15.46
C VAL A 39 8.14 -2.40 15.23
N ILE A 40 7.26 -1.50 14.77
CA ILE A 40 5.93 -1.86 14.26
C ILE A 40 5.88 -1.51 12.78
N LEU A 41 5.59 -2.52 11.94
CA LEU A 41 5.48 -2.42 10.49
C LEU A 41 4.03 -2.14 10.10
N VAL A 42 3.82 -1.16 9.21
CA VAL A 42 2.50 -0.86 8.63
C VAL A 42 2.58 -1.01 7.11
N PRO A 43 1.88 -1.97 6.51
CA PRO A 43 1.96 -2.25 5.08
C PRO A 43 1.25 -1.20 4.21
N GLY A 44 1.52 -1.24 2.90
CA GLY A 44 0.86 -0.43 1.89
C GLY A 44 -0.43 -1.04 1.32
N SER A 45 -0.91 -0.46 0.23
CA SER A 45 -2.04 -0.98 -0.53
C SER A 45 -1.74 -2.39 -1.04
N GLY A 46 -2.70 -3.31 -0.91
CA GLY A 46 -2.50 -4.72 -1.25
C GLY A 46 -1.53 -5.48 -0.34
N GLY A 47 -0.93 -4.84 0.66
CA GLY A 47 0.15 -5.39 1.48
C GLY A 47 -0.27 -6.17 2.71
N SER A 48 -1.57 -6.43 2.90
CA SER A 48 -2.12 -7.28 3.94
C SER A 48 -2.86 -8.46 3.34
N GLN A 49 -2.74 -9.65 3.91
CA GLN A 49 -3.66 -10.74 3.55
C GLN A 49 -5.09 -10.38 3.94
N LEU A 50 -6.06 -10.78 3.10
CA LEU A 50 -7.47 -10.70 3.42
C LEU A 50 -8.09 -12.10 3.34
N GLU A 51 -8.92 -12.45 4.32
CA GLU A 51 -9.69 -13.68 4.34
C GLU A 51 -11.17 -13.39 4.27
N ALA A 52 -11.92 -14.23 3.55
CA ALA A 52 -13.36 -14.10 3.38
C ALA A 52 -14.12 -15.31 3.91
N LYS A 53 -15.30 -15.05 4.48
CA LYS A 53 -16.33 -16.04 4.74
C LYS A 53 -17.61 -15.59 4.05
N LEU A 54 -18.25 -16.53 3.32
CA LEU A 54 -19.39 -16.22 2.46
C LEU A 54 -20.69 -16.80 3.01
N ASN A 55 -21.75 -15.97 2.95
CA ASN A 55 -23.14 -16.35 3.11
C ASN A 55 -24.00 -15.40 2.26
N LYS A 56 -23.77 -15.43 0.96
CA LYS A 56 -24.30 -14.46 -0.01
C LYS A 56 -25.77 -14.79 -0.36
N PRO A 57 -26.65 -13.79 -0.48
CA PRO A 57 -28.01 -14.01 -0.94
C PRO A 57 -28.05 -14.42 -2.41
N THR A 58 -27.13 -13.90 -3.24
CA THR A 58 -26.98 -14.19 -4.66
C THR A 58 -25.51 -14.19 -5.05
N VAL A 59 -25.17 -14.82 -6.16
CA VAL A 59 -23.83 -14.81 -6.77
C VAL A 59 -23.90 -14.26 -8.19
N SER A 60 -22.83 -13.64 -8.65
CA SER A 60 -22.74 -13.05 -9.99
C SER A 60 -22.74 -14.09 -11.10
N HIS A 61 -22.25 -15.30 -10.82
CA HIS A 61 -22.18 -16.42 -11.76
C HIS A 61 -22.46 -17.74 -11.03
N TRP A 62 -23.09 -18.70 -11.70
CA TRP A 62 -23.48 -19.99 -11.14
C TRP A 62 -22.30 -20.80 -10.57
N TYR A 63 -21.09 -20.58 -11.07
CA TYR A 63 -19.85 -21.23 -10.60
C TYR A 63 -19.20 -20.54 -9.39
N CYS A 64 -19.68 -19.38 -8.96
CA CYS A 64 -19.16 -18.71 -7.79
C CYS A 64 -19.73 -19.32 -6.50
N ARG A 65 -18.88 -19.46 -5.50
CA ARG A 65 -19.32 -19.96 -4.19
C ARG A 65 -20.28 -18.97 -3.53
N GLN A 66 -21.45 -19.46 -3.14
CA GLN A 66 -22.45 -18.67 -2.42
C GLN A 66 -22.21 -18.71 -0.90
N LYS A 67 -21.76 -19.86 -0.37
CA LYS A 67 -21.56 -20.08 1.05
C LYS A 67 -20.26 -20.83 1.33
N THR A 68 -19.58 -20.46 2.44
CA THR A 68 -18.43 -21.20 2.97
C THR A 68 -18.61 -21.48 4.46
N SER A 69 -18.08 -22.59 4.96
CA SER A 69 -18.12 -22.95 6.39
C SER A 69 -17.04 -22.20 7.18
N HIS A 70 -15.90 -21.97 6.55
CA HIS A 70 -14.72 -21.34 7.16
C HIS A 70 -14.26 -20.13 6.35
N TYR A 71 -13.39 -19.30 6.95
CA TYR A 71 -12.66 -18.28 6.23
C TYR A 71 -11.66 -18.94 5.27
N PHE A 72 -11.47 -18.34 4.12
CA PHE A 72 -10.46 -18.74 3.13
C PHE A 72 -9.69 -17.47 2.68
N THR A 73 -8.46 -17.65 2.26
CA THR A 73 -7.64 -16.55 1.73
C THR A 73 -8.29 -16.02 0.46
N LEU A 74 -8.62 -14.73 0.47
CA LEU A 74 -9.17 -14.01 -0.67
C LEU A 74 -8.07 -13.22 -1.38
N TRP A 75 -7.19 -12.59 -0.63
CA TRP A 75 -6.04 -11.83 -1.12
C TRP A 75 -4.75 -12.23 -0.35
N VAL A 76 -3.70 -12.75 -1.00
CA VAL A 76 -3.61 -13.14 -2.41
C VAL A 76 -3.87 -14.64 -2.55
N GLN A 77 -4.86 -15.02 -3.33
CA GLN A 77 -5.01 -16.40 -3.78
C GLN A 77 -4.91 -16.45 -5.30
N ILE A 78 -3.77 -16.90 -5.82
CA ILE A 78 -3.43 -16.87 -7.25
C ILE A 78 -4.50 -17.58 -8.09
N SER A 79 -5.07 -18.71 -7.61
CA SER A 79 -6.13 -19.44 -8.32
C SER A 79 -7.41 -18.62 -8.54
N LEU A 80 -7.68 -17.62 -7.71
CA LEU A 80 -8.83 -16.72 -7.89
C LEU A 80 -8.57 -15.62 -8.93
N MET A 81 -7.30 -15.41 -9.32
CA MET A 81 -6.93 -14.47 -10.38
C MET A 81 -7.05 -15.07 -11.78
N LEU A 82 -7.28 -16.39 -11.90
CA LEU A 82 -7.42 -17.06 -13.18
C LEU A 82 -8.73 -16.67 -13.88
N PRO A 83 -8.81 -16.78 -15.23
CA PRO A 83 -10.03 -16.58 -16.00
C PRO A 83 -11.21 -17.33 -15.37
N PHE A 84 -12.41 -16.76 -15.43
CA PHE A 84 -13.65 -17.16 -14.73
C PHE A 84 -13.62 -16.94 -13.22
N ALA A 85 -12.63 -17.46 -12.46
CA ALA A 85 -12.54 -17.29 -11.01
C ALA A 85 -12.42 -15.81 -10.60
N ILE A 86 -11.77 -15.00 -11.41
CA ILE A 86 -11.60 -13.56 -11.18
C ILE A 86 -12.94 -12.80 -11.02
N ASN A 87 -14.00 -13.21 -11.72
CA ASN A 87 -15.31 -12.59 -11.55
C ASN A 87 -15.89 -12.83 -10.14
N CYS A 88 -15.67 -14.03 -9.59
CA CYS A 88 -16.06 -14.36 -8.23
C CYS A 88 -15.20 -13.57 -7.21
N TRP A 89 -13.91 -13.44 -7.49
CA TRP A 89 -13.00 -12.64 -6.67
C TRP A 89 -13.46 -11.18 -6.62
N VAL A 90 -13.65 -10.53 -7.77
CA VAL A 90 -14.15 -9.15 -7.86
C VAL A 90 -15.47 -8.99 -7.10
N ASP A 91 -16.38 -9.95 -7.22
CA ASP A 91 -17.68 -9.89 -6.55
C ASP A 91 -17.60 -10.04 -5.03
N ASN A 92 -16.52 -10.65 -4.52
CA ASN A 92 -16.24 -10.77 -3.09
C ASN A 92 -15.39 -9.61 -2.55
N MET A 93 -14.49 -9.05 -3.37
CA MET A 93 -13.57 -7.99 -2.95
C MET A 93 -14.22 -6.59 -2.99
N LYS A 94 -15.10 -6.32 -3.98
CA LYS A 94 -15.69 -4.99 -4.15
C LYS A 94 -16.38 -4.49 -2.89
N LEU A 95 -16.22 -3.22 -2.61
CA LEU A 95 -17.00 -2.50 -1.60
C LEU A 95 -18.34 -2.02 -2.19
N VAL A 96 -19.31 -1.81 -1.33
CA VAL A 96 -20.65 -1.31 -1.68
C VAL A 96 -20.92 -0.04 -0.87
N PHE A 97 -21.28 1.03 -1.57
CA PHE A 97 -21.70 2.28 -0.93
C PHE A 97 -23.14 2.18 -0.45
N ASP A 98 -23.35 2.36 0.86
CA ASP A 98 -24.66 2.43 1.48
C ASP A 98 -25.12 3.88 1.59
N LYS A 99 -26.10 4.25 0.77
CA LYS A 99 -26.64 5.61 0.71
C LYS A 99 -27.33 6.04 2.01
N ASN A 100 -27.87 5.09 2.78
CA ASN A 100 -28.61 5.41 4.02
C ASN A 100 -27.65 5.78 5.15
N THR A 101 -26.50 5.11 5.22
CA THR A 101 -25.50 5.35 6.27
C THR A 101 -24.36 6.24 5.80
N ASN A 102 -24.29 6.57 4.49
CA ASN A 102 -23.18 7.28 3.85
C ASN A 102 -21.83 6.63 4.17
N LYS A 103 -21.77 5.28 4.08
CA LYS A 103 -20.56 4.49 4.35
C LYS A 103 -20.36 3.45 3.25
N VAL A 104 -19.11 3.00 3.11
CA VAL A 104 -18.78 1.81 2.32
C VAL A 104 -18.71 0.60 3.24
N LYS A 105 -19.09 -0.55 2.73
CA LYS A 105 -19.07 -1.85 3.42
C LYS A 105 -18.80 -2.99 2.45
N ASN A 106 -18.47 -4.15 2.99
CA ASN A 106 -18.37 -5.38 2.18
C ASN A 106 -19.68 -5.66 1.41
N ALA A 107 -19.56 -6.36 0.29
CA ALA A 107 -20.72 -6.83 -0.46
C ALA A 107 -21.64 -7.70 0.42
N PRO A 108 -22.97 -7.71 0.16
CA PRO A 108 -23.93 -8.47 0.99
C PRO A 108 -23.54 -9.95 1.14
N GLY A 109 -23.44 -10.42 2.38
CA GLY A 109 -23.08 -11.80 2.71
C GLY A 109 -21.59 -12.13 2.53
N VAL A 110 -20.74 -11.13 2.38
CA VAL A 110 -19.29 -11.26 2.40
C VAL A 110 -18.78 -10.70 3.72
N ASP A 111 -18.12 -11.54 4.50
CA ASP A 111 -17.45 -11.16 5.75
C ASP A 111 -15.94 -11.24 5.53
N ILE A 112 -15.25 -10.10 5.67
CA ILE A 112 -13.80 -9.97 5.47
C ILE A 112 -13.12 -9.73 6.80
N ARG A 113 -12.02 -10.45 7.02
CA ARG A 113 -11.10 -10.19 8.12
C ARG A 113 -9.66 -10.06 7.66
N VAL A 114 -8.87 -9.38 8.45
CA VAL A 114 -7.41 -9.22 8.25
C VAL A 114 -6.70 -10.08 9.27
N PRO A 115 -6.03 -11.17 8.86
CA PRO A 115 -5.30 -12.03 9.78
C PRO A 115 -3.95 -11.46 10.18
N GLY A 116 -3.35 -11.99 11.27
CA GLY A 116 -1.95 -11.76 11.64
C GLY A 116 -1.66 -10.40 12.31
N PHE A 117 -2.66 -9.73 12.89
CA PHE A 117 -2.42 -8.48 13.62
C PHE A 117 -1.51 -8.71 14.83
N GLY A 118 -0.40 -7.98 14.89
CA GLY A 118 0.68 -8.15 15.88
C GLY A 118 1.79 -9.10 15.44
N ASP A 119 1.61 -9.85 14.34
CA ASP A 119 2.59 -10.78 13.77
C ASP A 119 3.00 -10.31 12.36
N THR A 120 4.19 -10.67 11.91
CA THR A 120 4.75 -10.23 10.61
C THR A 120 4.41 -11.14 9.45
N ASN A 121 4.03 -12.41 9.70
CA ASN A 121 3.91 -13.44 8.67
C ASN A 121 2.94 -13.07 7.52
N THR A 122 1.81 -12.43 7.84
CA THR A 122 0.78 -12.07 6.85
C THR A 122 1.09 -10.84 6.02
N ILE A 123 2.18 -10.13 6.33
CA ILE A 123 2.73 -9.04 5.51
C ILE A 123 4.09 -9.42 4.90
N GLU A 124 4.79 -10.42 5.43
CA GLU A 124 6.01 -10.95 4.82
C GLU A 124 5.68 -11.62 3.48
N HIS A 125 4.65 -12.49 3.50
CA HIS A 125 4.13 -13.18 2.33
C HIS A 125 2.61 -12.93 2.22
N LEU A 126 2.16 -12.54 1.03
CA LEU A 126 0.76 -12.21 0.80
C LEU A 126 -0.09 -13.43 0.40
N ASP A 127 0.55 -14.53 0.03
CA ASP A 127 -0.08 -15.82 -0.27
C ASP A 127 0.37 -16.90 0.72
N GLN A 128 -0.42 -17.98 0.82
CA GLN A 128 -0.14 -19.07 1.75
C GLN A 128 1.10 -19.92 1.39
N ASN A 129 1.55 -19.85 0.13
CA ASN A 129 2.68 -20.65 -0.36
C ASN A 129 4.01 -19.89 -0.34
N GLY A 130 4.01 -18.63 0.08
CA GLY A 130 5.21 -17.79 0.13
C GLY A 130 5.74 -17.35 -1.23
N LEU A 131 4.91 -17.41 -2.27
CA LEU A 131 5.30 -17.02 -3.64
C LEU A 131 5.25 -15.50 -3.85
N VAL A 132 4.35 -14.81 -3.15
CA VAL A 132 4.18 -13.37 -3.24
C VAL A 132 4.81 -12.72 -2.03
N MET A 133 6.10 -12.40 -2.13
CA MET A 133 6.86 -11.74 -1.08
C MET A 133 6.56 -10.23 -1.06
N TYR A 134 6.44 -9.67 0.15
CA TYR A 134 6.31 -8.24 0.34
C TYR A 134 7.31 -7.73 1.40
N PHE A 135 6.99 -7.74 2.69
CA PHE A 135 7.94 -7.32 3.74
C PHE A 135 9.01 -8.36 4.08
N ALA A 136 8.95 -9.57 3.52
CA ALA A 136 9.88 -10.66 3.84
C ALA A 136 11.37 -10.27 3.77
N PRO A 137 11.86 -9.53 2.74
CA PRO A 137 13.26 -9.13 2.69
C PRO A 137 13.66 -8.25 3.88
N LEU A 138 12.87 -7.22 4.20
CA LEU A 138 13.15 -6.30 5.30
C LEU A 138 13.04 -6.98 6.66
N VAL A 139 12.01 -7.81 6.89
CA VAL A 139 11.85 -8.54 8.15
C VAL A 139 12.99 -9.54 8.35
N THR A 140 13.42 -10.22 7.29
CA THR A 140 14.59 -11.12 7.34
C THR A 140 15.86 -10.36 7.75
N ARG A 141 16.06 -9.13 7.24
CA ARG A 141 17.18 -8.28 7.67
C ARG A 141 17.05 -7.86 9.13
N LEU A 142 15.87 -7.43 9.59
CA LEU A 142 15.63 -7.08 10.99
C LEU A 142 15.95 -8.28 11.90
N VAL A 143 15.48 -9.48 11.55
CA VAL A 143 15.78 -10.71 12.31
C VAL A 143 17.28 -11.02 12.31
N SER A 144 17.99 -10.83 11.18
CA SER A 144 19.43 -11.02 11.13
C SER A 144 20.19 -10.02 12.03
N TRP A 145 19.60 -8.87 12.33
CA TRP A 145 20.13 -7.91 13.30
C TRP A 145 19.67 -8.20 14.75
N GLY A 146 18.98 -9.33 14.96
CA GLY A 146 18.56 -9.84 16.25
C GLY A 146 17.19 -9.32 16.72
N TYR A 147 16.33 -8.87 15.82
CA TYR A 147 14.91 -8.66 16.12
C TYR A 147 14.17 -9.99 16.17
N GLU A 148 13.14 -10.08 17.01
CA GLU A 148 12.31 -11.26 17.19
C GLU A 148 10.89 -10.97 16.70
N ARG A 149 10.39 -11.84 15.79
CA ARG A 149 9.01 -11.75 15.26
C ARG A 149 7.97 -11.88 16.37
N GLY A 150 6.96 -11.02 16.33
CA GLY A 150 5.89 -10.98 17.33
C GLY A 150 6.29 -10.38 18.68
N VAL A 151 7.58 -10.05 18.90
CA VAL A 151 8.11 -9.47 20.13
C VAL A 151 8.70 -8.09 19.88
N THR A 152 9.88 -8.01 19.24
CA THR A 152 10.57 -6.75 18.96
C THR A 152 10.34 -6.23 17.55
N VAL A 153 9.88 -7.07 16.62
CA VAL A 153 9.32 -6.66 15.32
C VAL A 153 7.90 -7.22 15.19
N ARG A 154 6.94 -6.33 15.08
CA ARG A 154 5.51 -6.64 14.99
C ARG A 154 4.90 -5.94 13.78
N ALA A 155 3.71 -6.35 13.35
CA ALA A 155 3.02 -5.74 12.22
C ALA A 155 1.57 -5.38 12.56
N ALA A 156 1.10 -4.32 11.90
CA ALA A 156 -0.28 -3.86 11.99
C ALA A 156 -0.94 -3.93 10.60
N PRO A 157 -1.28 -5.14 10.09
CA PRO A 157 -2.04 -5.29 8.85
C PRO A 157 -3.44 -4.70 8.99
N TYR A 158 -4.00 -4.22 7.87
CA TYR A 158 -5.34 -3.61 7.83
C TYR A 158 -6.03 -3.90 6.49
N ASP A 159 -7.32 -3.67 6.43
CA ASP A 159 -8.08 -3.75 5.18
C ASP A 159 -7.78 -2.53 4.32
N TYR A 160 -6.92 -2.72 3.33
CA TYR A 160 -6.37 -1.66 2.48
C TYR A 160 -7.40 -1.05 1.50
N ARG A 161 -8.57 -1.68 1.34
CA ARG A 161 -9.64 -1.17 0.47
C ARG A 161 -10.28 0.10 1.04
N TYR A 162 -10.20 0.26 2.35
CA TYR A 162 -10.75 1.41 3.06
C TYR A 162 -9.72 2.52 3.21
N GLY A 163 -10.13 3.73 2.90
CA GLY A 163 -9.36 4.93 3.20
C GLY A 163 -9.40 5.31 4.69
N PRO A 164 -8.73 6.41 5.07
CA PRO A 164 -8.61 6.84 6.47
C PRO A 164 -9.95 7.09 7.17
N GLU A 165 -10.99 7.42 6.42
CA GLU A 165 -12.34 7.71 6.92
C GLU A 165 -13.01 6.51 7.57
N SER A 166 -12.64 5.30 7.16
CA SER A 166 -13.24 4.04 7.62
C SER A 166 -12.32 3.22 8.54
N GLN A 167 -11.16 3.74 8.94
CA GLN A 167 -10.12 3.01 9.70
C GLN A 167 -10.18 3.22 11.24
N ALA A 168 -11.29 3.67 11.80
CA ALA A 168 -11.37 3.98 13.23
C ALA A 168 -11.04 2.78 14.14
N GLU A 169 -11.54 1.59 13.81
CA GLU A 169 -11.25 0.35 14.55
C GLU A 169 -9.76 -0.03 14.41
N TYR A 170 -9.21 0.07 13.22
CA TYR A 170 -7.78 -0.16 12.98
C TYR A 170 -6.92 0.79 13.81
N TYR A 171 -7.23 2.08 13.86
CA TYR A 171 -6.47 3.04 14.68
C TYR A 171 -6.52 2.71 16.17
N THR A 172 -7.63 2.21 16.65
CA THR A 172 -7.75 1.74 18.04
C THR A 172 -6.83 0.52 18.28
N LYS A 173 -6.86 -0.46 17.37
CA LYS A 173 -6.00 -1.65 17.43
C LYS A 173 -4.51 -1.28 17.34
N LEU A 174 -4.14 -0.36 16.43
CA LEU A 174 -2.76 0.11 16.28
C LEU A 174 -2.27 0.79 17.56
N LYS A 175 -3.10 1.63 18.17
CA LYS A 175 -2.77 2.26 19.45
C LYS A 175 -2.49 1.23 20.54
N HIS A 176 -3.36 0.25 20.70
CA HIS A 176 -3.16 -0.84 21.67
C HIS A 176 -1.91 -1.66 21.38
N LEU A 177 -1.63 -1.97 20.11
CA LEU A 177 -0.42 -2.70 19.72
C LEU A 177 0.84 -1.92 20.10
N ILE A 178 0.86 -0.60 19.90
CA ILE A 178 1.98 0.26 20.29
C ILE A 178 2.16 0.26 21.80
N GLU A 179 1.09 0.46 22.57
CA GLU A 179 1.11 0.49 24.03
C GLU A 179 1.53 -0.87 24.64
N GLU A 180 1.03 -1.97 24.08
CA GLU A 180 1.41 -3.33 24.46
C GLU A 180 2.88 -3.60 24.15
N THR A 181 3.33 -3.30 22.92
CA THR A 181 4.71 -3.51 22.50
C THR A 181 5.68 -2.69 23.35
N TYR A 182 5.32 -1.46 23.71
CA TYR A 182 6.09 -0.66 24.65
C TYR A 182 6.23 -1.34 26.02
N SER A 183 5.13 -1.80 26.60
CA SER A 183 5.13 -2.39 27.94
C SER A 183 5.85 -3.75 28.01
N THR A 184 5.76 -4.54 26.95
CA THR A 184 6.41 -5.87 26.87
C THR A 184 7.89 -5.80 26.49
N ASN A 185 8.38 -4.63 26.05
CA ASN A 185 9.78 -4.38 25.68
C ASN A 185 10.41 -3.33 26.61
N GLU A 186 10.34 -3.53 27.93
CA GLU A 186 10.99 -2.72 28.96
C GLU A 186 10.70 -1.21 28.86
N ASN A 187 9.50 -0.85 28.44
CA ASN A 187 9.08 0.52 28.22
C ASN A 187 9.94 1.29 27.20
N LYS A 188 10.51 0.60 26.21
CA LYS A 188 11.21 1.25 25.12
C LYS A 188 10.23 1.82 24.10
N LYS A 189 10.50 3.05 23.67
CA LYS A 189 9.70 3.72 22.65
C LYS A 189 9.78 2.97 21.32
N ILE A 190 8.70 3.09 20.54
CA ILE A 190 8.50 2.34 19.31
C ILE A 190 9.03 3.13 18.10
N THR A 191 9.72 2.46 17.21
CA THR A 191 9.93 2.92 15.84
C THR A 191 8.80 2.42 14.96
N LEU A 192 8.02 3.33 14.37
CA LEU A 192 7.06 2.99 13.32
C LEU A 192 7.80 2.90 11.99
N MET A 193 7.63 1.81 11.25
CA MET A 193 8.15 1.67 9.89
C MET A 193 6.98 1.37 8.97
N THR A 194 6.75 2.24 8.00
CA THR A 194 5.55 2.19 7.17
C THR A 194 5.92 2.23 5.69
N HIS A 195 5.12 1.58 4.86
CA HIS A 195 5.33 1.58 3.42
C HIS A 195 4.07 2.09 2.69
N SER A 196 4.27 2.94 1.67
CA SER A 196 3.21 3.34 0.74
C SER A 196 1.97 3.90 1.46
N LEU A 197 0.75 3.44 1.15
CA LEU A 197 -0.52 3.81 1.82
C LEU A 197 -0.44 3.72 3.34
N GLY A 198 0.32 2.76 3.89
CA GLY A 198 0.53 2.64 5.33
C GLY A 198 1.14 3.89 5.97
N SER A 199 1.97 4.63 5.22
CA SER A 199 2.53 5.90 5.68
C SER A 199 1.44 6.98 5.80
N VAL A 200 0.51 7.02 4.86
CA VAL A 200 -0.60 7.97 4.88
C VAL A 200 -1.56 7.69 6.05
N LEU A 201 -1.92 6.43 6.27
CA LEU A 201 -2.74 6.04 7.43
C LEU A 201 -2.04 6.34 8.76
N THR A 202 -0.73 6.12 8.82
CA THR A 202 0.07 6.43 10.01
C THR A 202 0.13 7.94 10.28
N LEU A 203 0.22 8.78 9.25
CA LEU A 203 0.12 10.23 9.41
C LEU A 203 -1.22 10.62 10.06
N VAL A 204 -2.33 10.09 9.55
CA VAL A 204 -3.66 10.32 10.10
C VAL A 204 -3.77 9.80 11.54
N PHE A 205 -3.24 8.62 11.82
CA PHE A 205 -3.19 8.05 13.16
C PHE A 205 -2.41 8.95 14.14
N LEU A 206 -1.19 9.37 13.80
CA LEU A 206 -0.36 10.23 14.65
C LEU A 206 -1.02 11.58 14.92
N ASN A 207 -1.73 12.16 13.93
CA ASN A 207 -2.44 13.43 14.11
C ASN A 207 -3.69 13.29 15.01
N LYS A 208 -4.17 12.08 15.25
CA LYS A 208 -5.27 11.80 16.22
C LYS A 208 -4.74 11.58 17.65
N GLN A 209 -3.42 11.45 17.84
CA GLN A 209 -2.83 11.23 19.17
C GLN A 209 -2.42 12.55 19.83
N THR A 210 -2.49 12.59 21.18
CA THR A 210 -1.99 13.74 21.94
C THR A 210 -0.46 13.77 21.91
N SER A 211 0.13 14.96 22.10
CA SER A 211 1.60 15.12 22.18
C SER A 211 2.18 14.24 23.30
N SER A 212 1.56 14.25 24.49
CA SER A 212 2.00 13.43 25.62
C SER A 212 1.99 11.92 25.34
N TRP A 213 1.03 11.44 24.56
CA TRP A 213 1.01 10.04 24.13
C TRP A 213 2.15 9.75 23.15
N LYS A 214 2.36 10.61 22.17
CA LYS A 214 3.48 10.47 21.21
C LYS A 214 4.83 10.52 21.90
N ASP A 215 5.02 11.47 22.80
CA ASP A 215 6.25 11.61 23.58
C ASP A 215 6.56 10.38 24.44
N LYS A 216 5.53 9.69 24.92
CA LYS A 216 5.68 8.47 25.72
C LYS A 216 6.03 7.26 24.89
N TYR A 217 5.36 7.06 23.76
CA TYR A 217 5.35 5.79 23.06
C TYR A 217 6.16 5.77 21.77
N ILE A 218 6.33 6.90 21.08
CA ILE A 218 6.98 6.96 19.77
C ILE A 218 8.41 7.51 19.88
N LEU A 219 9.37 6.75 19.36
CA LEU A 219 10.73 7.21 19.19
C LEU A 219 10.87 8.01 17.89
N GLN A 220 10.47 7.36 16.79
CA GLN A 220 10.60 7.90 15.44
C GLN A 220 9.64 7.19 14.49
N TRP A 221 9.45 7.80 13.33
CA TRP A 221 8.69 7.24 12.22
C TRP A 221 9.55 7.19 10.95
N ILE A 222 9.75 6.00 10.40
CA ILE A 222 10.44 5.73 9.14
C ILE A 222 9.36 5.45 8.10
N ALA A 223 9.10 6.43 7.23
CA ALA A 223 8.10 6.37 6.18
C ALA A 223 8.77 6.03 4.85
N MET A 224 8.53 4.84 4.32
CA MET A 224 9.08 4.36 3.07
C MET A 224 8.06 4.54 1.95
N ALA A 225 8.44 5.23 0.86
CA ALA A 225 7.61 5.47 -0.33
C ALA A 225 6.21 6.03 -0.03
N GLY A 226 6.08 6.91 0.95
CA GLY A 226 4.79 7.48 1.36
C GLY A 226 4.18 8.40 0.29
N PRO A 227 3.00 8.08 -0.28
CA PRO A 227 2.31 8.90 -1.27
C PRO A 227 1.53 10.04 -0.60
N PHE A 228 2.23 10.93 0.09
CA PHE A 228 1.61 11.95 0.94
C PHE A 228 0.76 12.96 0.18
N GLY A 229 1.02 13.16 -1.10
CA GLY A 229 0.20 13.99 -1.99
C GLY A 229 -0.67 13.19 -2.95
N GLY A 230 -0.74 11.88 -2.78
CA GLY A 230 -1.40 10.98 -3.73
C GLY A 230 -0.45 10.48 -4.82
N SER A 231 -0.99 9.76 -5.80
CA SER A 231 -0.26 9.20 -6.93
C SER A 231 -1.05 9.38 -8.22
N PHE A 232 -0.35 9.71 -9.29
CA PHE A 232 -0.98 9.76 -10.62
C PHE A 232 -1.43 8.36 -11.09
N GLU A 233 -0.78 7.30 -10.63
CA GLU A 233 -1.13 5.91 -10.98
C GLU A 233 -2.57 5.54 -10.63
N GLU A 234 -3.21 6.26 -9.70
CA GLU A 234 -4.62 6.05 -9.35
C GLU A 234 -5.56 6.26 -10.55
N PHE A 235 -5.22 7.14 -11.51
CA PHE A 235 -6.00 7.27 -12.72
C PHE A 235 -6.05 5.98 -13.54
N ARG A 236 -4.97 5.19 -13.55
CA ARG A 236 -4.94 3.89 -14.23
C ARG A 236 -5.98 2.94 -13.65
N LEU A 237 -6.11 2.89 -12.32
CA LEU A 237 -7.09 2.04 -11.64
C LEU A 237 -8.52 2.37 -12.09
N TYR A 238 -8.82 3.66 -12.24
CA TYR A 238 -10.16 4.12 -12.66
C TYR A 238 -10.41 3.99 -14.15
N ILE A 239 -9.42 4.16 -15.00
CA ILE A 239 -9.57 4.15 -16.46
C ILE A 239 -9.44 2.72 -16.99
N ASN A 240 -8.28 2.11 -16.80
CA ASN A 240 -7.91 0.84 -17.42
C ASN A 240 -7.98 -0.36 -16.47
N GLY A 241 -7.88 -0.12 -15.16
CA GLY A 241 -7.57 -1.14 -14.16
C GLY A 241 -6.08 -1.53 -14.15
N ASN A 242 -5.63 -2.05 -13.02
CA ASN A 242 -4.26 -2.55 -12.85
C ASN A 242 -4.31 -4.00 -12.38
N THR A 243 -3.71 -4.89 -13.15
CA THR A 243 -3.67 -6.34 -12.84
C THR A 243 -2.54 -6.70 -11.86
N LEU A 244 -1.86 -5.67 -11.32
CA LEU A 244 -0.71 -5.82 -10.43
C LEU A 244 0.38 -6.68 -11.10
N PHE A 245 0.71 -7.81 -10.50
CA PHE A 245 1.75 -8.73 -11.00
C PHE A 245 1.23 -9.78 -11.99
N VAL A 246 -0.08 -9.80 -12.33
CA VAL A 246 -0.64 -10.79 -13.26
C VAL A 246 -0.59 -10.24 -14.70
N PRO A 247 0.03 -10.96 -15.65
CA PRO A 247 0.11 -10.52 -17.03
C PRO A 247 -1.27 -10.27 -17.66
N HIS A 248 -1.42 -9.21 -18.46
CA HIS A 248 -2.68 -8.79 -19.08
C HIS A 248 -3.30 -9.85 -20.02
N PHE A 249 -2.49 -10.75 -20.57
CA PHE A 249 -3.01 -11.85 -21.40
C PHE A 249 -3.68 -12.96 -20.57
N ILE A 250 -3.42 -13.02 -19.26
CA ILE A 250 -4.07 -13.94 -18.32
C ILE A 250 -5.27 -13.26 -17.67
N LEU A 251 -5.11 -12.02 -17.23
CA LEU A 251 -6.12 -11.27 -16.50
C LEU A 251 -6.46 -9.97 -17.23
N ASN A 252 -7.74 -9.85 -17.62
CA ASN A 252 -8.23 -8.61 -18.20
C ASN A 252 -8.31 -7.50 -17.15
N PRO A 253 -7.53 -6.41 -17.28
CA PRO A 253 -7.51 -5.33 -16.31
C PRO A 253 -8.87 -4.64 -16.12
N LEU A 254 -9.72 -4.59 -17.15
CA LEU A 254 -11.08 -4.05 -17.02
C LEU A 254 -11.97 -4.87 -16.07
N THR A 255 -11.65 -6.14 -15.83
CA THR A 255 -12.37 -6.96 -14.84
C THR A 255 -11.98 -6.52 -13.42
N VAL A 256 -10.70 -6.33 -13.16
CA VAL A 256 -10.18 -5.90 -11.84
C VAL A 256 -10.59 -4.46 -11.54
N ARG A 257 -10.64 -3.60 -12.56
CA ARG A 257 -11.13 -2.22 -12.44
C ARG A 257 -12.48 -2.12 -11.71
N ARG A 258 -13.35 -3.10 -11.87
CA ARG A 258 -14.68 -3.12 -11.24
C ARG A 258 -14.61 -3.15 -9.71
N GLU A 259 -13.57 -3.76 -9.18
CA GLU A 259 -13.28 -3.79 -7.75
C GLU A 259 -12.52 -2.53 -7.34
N GLN A 260 -11.42 -2.21 -8.00
CA GLN A 260 -10.53 -1.09 -7.69
C GLN A 260 -11.24 0.27 -7.65
N ARG A 261 -12.27 0.46 -8.48
CA ARG A 261 -13.13 1.65 -8.46
C ARG A 261 -13.93 1.81 -7.18
N THR A 262 -14.09 0.75 -6.37
CA THR A 262 -14.91 0.79 -5.14
C THR A 262 -14.09 1.10 -3.89
N ASP A 263 -12.78 1.01 -3.97
CA ASP A 263 -11.89 1.21 -2.84
C ASP A 263 -11.74 2.70 -2.52
N THR A 264 -12.09 3.06 -1.29
CA THR A 264 -11.99 4.46 -0.86
C THR A 264 -10.55 4.89 -0.61
N SER A 265 -9.64 3.96 -0.39
CA SER A 265 -8.19 4.22 -0.35
C SER A 265 -7.68 4.78 -1.68
N ASN A 266 -8.13 4.25 -2.83
CA ASN A 266 -7.74 4.73 -4.15
C ASN A 266 -8.28 6.15 -4.42
N ILE A 267 -9.48 6.48 -3.93
CA ILE A 267 -10.01 7.86 -3.96
C ILE A 267 -9.12 8.80 -3.15
N TYR A 268 -8.71 8.34 -1.96
CA TYR A 268 -7.85 9.15 -1.09
C TYR A 268 -6.48 9.43 -1.71
N LEU A 269 -5.97 8.48 -2.48
CA LEU A 269 -4.65 8.58 -3.13
C LEU A 269 -4.67 9.32 -4.48
N LEU A 270 -5.79 9.86 -4.94
CA LEU A 270 -5.80 10.72 -6.12
C LEU A 270 -4.90 11.95 -5.91
N PRO A 271 -4.23 12.45 -6.97
CA PRO A 271 -3.37 13.63 -6.91
C PRO A 271 -3.98 14.80 -6.15
N SER A 272 -3.24 15.34 -5.18
CA SER A 272 -3.69 16.43 -4.33
C SER A 272 -3.49 17.80 -5.02
N PRO A 273 -4.46 18.73 -4.93
CA PRO A 273 -4.29 20.08 -5.42
C PRO A 273 -3.21 20.90 -4.70
N GLU A 274 -2.65 20.40 -3.60
CA GLU A 274 -1.50 21.01 -2.94
C GLU A 274 -0.16 20.80 -3.68
N LEU A 275 -0.10 19.78 -4.56
CA LEU A 275 1.11 19.39 -5.28
C LEU A 275 0.96 19.39 -6.79
N TRP A 276 -0.26 19.29 -7.29
CA TRP A 276 -0.58 19.43 -8.71
C TRP A 276 -1.36 20.72 -8.95
N SER A 277 -0.87 21.54 -9.87
CA SER A 277 -1.54 22.80 -10.18
C SER A 277 -2.94 22.56 -10.79
N GLY A 278 -3.86 23.48 -10.51
CA GLY A 278 -5.23 23.39 -11.01
C GLY A 278 -5.36 23.49 -12.54
N ASP A 279 -4.33 23.96 -13.23
CA ASP A 279 -4.22 24.04 -14.70
C ASP A 279 -3.36 22.92 -15.31
N GLU A 280 -2.69 22.11 -14.47
CA GLU A 280 -1.91 20.96 -14.92
C GLU A 280 -2.83 19.85 -15.44
N VAL A 281 -2.70 19.53 -16.73
CA VAL A 281 -3.51 18.50 -17.39
C VAL A 281 -2.97 17.12 -17.02
N LEU A 282 -3.76 16.35 -16.28
CA LEU A 282 -3.45 14.97 -15.85
C LEU A 282 -3.95 13.95 -16.88
N VAL A 283 -5.18 14.10 -17.36
CA VAL A 283 -5.74 13.24 -18.40
C VAL A 283 -6.24 14.12 -19.53
N LYS A 284 -5.69 13.90 -20.75
CA LYS A 284 -6.07 14.59 -21.97
C LYS A 284 -6.95 13.68 -22.81
N THR A 285 -8.11 14.18 -23.24
CA THR A 285 -9.00 13.48 -24.17
C THR A 285 -9.48 14.44 -25.26
N PRO A 286 -10.02 13.94 -26.38
CA PRO A 286 -10.59 14.81 -27.41
C PRO A 286 -11.74 15.70 -26.90
N LYS A 287 -12.47 15.23 -25.91
CA LYS A 287 -13.65 15.92 -25.36
C LYS A 287 -13.27 16.96 -24.31
N ARG A 288 -12.31 16.62 -23.42
CA ARG A 288 -11.99 17.42 -22.23
C ARG A 288 -10.61 17.10 -21.69
N ASN A 289 -9.98 18.09 -21.08
CA ASN A 289 -8.81 17.91 -20.24
C ASN A 289 -9.23 17.81 -18.78
N TYR A 290 -8.65 16.85 -18.02
CA TYR A 290 -8.91 16.67 -16.60
C TYR A 290 -7.68 17.08 -15.79
N THR A 291 -7.96 17.85 -14.75
CA THR A 291 -6.98 18.37 -13.76
C THR A 291 -7.47 18.01 -12.35
N VAL A 292 -6.73 18.35 -11.32
CA VAL A 292 -7.15 18.17 -9.93
C VAL A 292 -8.45 18.91 -9.56
N ASN A 293 -8.87 19.90 -10.36
CA ASN A 293 -10.07 20.69 -10.10
C ASN A 293 -11.36 20.08 -10.64
N ASN A 294 -11.30 19.04 -11.47
CA ASN A 294 -12.50 18.54 -12.17
C ASN A 294 -12.70 17.02 -12.09
N TYR A 295 -12.29 16.40 -10.98
CA TYR A 295 -12.51 14.98 -10.72
C TYR A 295 -13.98 14.53 -10.87
N ASP A 296 -14.95 15.39 -10.53
CA ASP A 296 -16.36 15.06 -10.66
C ASP A 296 -16.75 14.80 -12.12
N HIS A 297 -16.26 15.64 -13.03
CA HIS A 297 -16.44 15.42 -14.47
C HIS A 297 -15.68 14.19 -14.97
N PHE A 298 -14.47 13.94 -14.44
CA PHE A 298 -13.71 12.74 -14.76
C PHE A 298 -14.51 11.48 -14.43
N PHE A 299 -15.07 11.38 -13.21
CA PHE A 299 -15.86 10.22 -12.82
C PHE A 299 -17.15 10.03 -13.62
N GLU A 300 -17.80 11.14 -14.02
CA GLU A 300 -18.96 11.07 -14.92
C GLU A 300 -18.57 10.52 -16.30
N ASP A 301 -17.53 11.09 -16.88
CA ASP A 301 -17.14 10.80 -18.26
C ASP A 301 -16.56 9.39 -18.43
N ILE A 302 -15.97 8.77 -17.38
CA ILE A 302 -15.56 7.36 -17.38
C ILE A 302 -16.71 6.39 -17.02
N GLY A 303 -17.95 6.87 -16.90
CA GLY A 303 -19.11 6.06 -16.51
C GLY A 303 -19.08 5.53 -15.08
N PHE A 304 -18.45 6.29 -14.16
CA PHE A 304 -18.37 5.93 -12.74
C PHE A 304 -18.88 7.07 -11.80
N PRO A 305 -20.15 7.46 -11.90
CA PRO A 305 -20.71 8.57 -11.11
C PRO A 305 -20.65 8.34 -9.59
N LEU A 306 -20.51 7.09 -9.13
CA LEU A 306 -20.31 6.77 -7.71
C LEU A 306 -19.01 7.39 -7.17
N GLY A 307 -17.98 7.56 -8.01
CA GLY A 307 -16.71 8.19 -7.64
C GLY A 307 -16.88 9.57 -6.98
N LYS A 308 -17.87 10.37 -7.42
CA LYS A 308 -18.21 11.65 -6.79
C LYS A 308 -18.66 11.50 -5.33
N GLN A 309 -19.48 10.47 -5.05
CA GLN A 309 -19.98 10.21 -3.71
C GLN A 309 -18.88 9.71 -2.78
N LEU A 310 -18.05 8.80 -3.30
CA LEU A 310 -16.88 8.29 -2.58
C LEU A 310 -15.87 9.43 -2.30
N ARG A 311 -15.66 10.33 -3.25
CA ARG A 311 -14.80 11.50 -3.04
C ARG A 311 -15.32 12.44 -1.96
N LYS A 312 -16.64 12.67 -1.89
CA LYS A 312 -17.25 13.43 -0.79
C LYS A 312 -17.09 12.74 0.56
N LEU A 313 -17.21 11.41 0.60
CA LEU A 313 -16.98 10.62 1.81
C LEU A 313 -15.56 10.79 2.33
N VAL A 314 -14.58 10.67 1.43
CA VAL A 314 -13.14 10.75 1.75
C VAL A 314 -12.70 12.20 1.98
N GLY A 315 -13.34 13.17 1.33
CA GLY A 315 -12.93 14.58 1.30
C GLY A 315 -12.73 15.24 2.66
N ASN A 316 -13.47 14.81 3.68
CA ASN A 316 -13.32 15.30 5.07
C ASN A 316 -12.03 14.81 5.73
N PHE A 317 -11.30 13.87 5.11
CA PHE A 317 -10.06 13.29 5.58
C PHE A 317 -8.86 13.65 4.69
N THR A 318 -9.08 14.35 3.57
CA THR A 318 -7.98 14.94 2.80
C THR A 318 -7.39 16.08 3.61
N TYR A 319 -6.47 15.72 4.48
CA TYR A 319 -5.71 16.72 5.24
C TYR A 319 -4.84 17.52 4.29
N PRO A 320 -4.85 18.86 4.41
CA PRO A 320 -3.78 19.65 3.84
C PRO A 320 -2.46 19.13 4.42
N LEU A 321 -1.60 18.57 3.58
CA LEU A 321 -0.27 18.06 3.96
C LEU A 321 0.50 19.09 4.75
N SER A 322 0.34 20.35 4.36
CA SER A 322 1.00 21.49 4.97
C SER A 322 0.49 21.83 6.38
N ALA A 323 -0.72 21.41 6.77
CA ALA A 323 -1.33 21.78 8.04
C ALA A 323 -1.12 20.74 9.16
N HIS A 324 -0.71 19.53 8.83
CA HIS A 324 -0.74 18.38 9.74
C HIS A 324 0.58 17.61 9.81
N ALA A 325 1.63 18.28 10.27
CA ALA A 325 2.89 17.61 10.65
C ALA A 325 2.62 16.57 11.75
N PRO A 326 3.28 15.40 11.73
CA PRO A 326 3.01 14.30 12.68
C PRO A 326 3.47 14.61 14.11
N ASN A 327 4.33 15.60 14.29
CA ASN A 327 4.93 15.97 15.58
C ASN A 327 5.66 14.80 16.25
N VAL A 328 6.50 14.14 15.49
CA VAL A 328 7.50 13.14 15.88
C VAL A 328 8.70 13.28 14.95
N THR A 329 9.84 12.66 15.31
CA THR A 329 10.98 12.54 14.40
C THR A 329 10.59 11.71 13.19
N VAL A 330 10.84 12.19 11.97
CA VAL A 330 10.45 11.55 10.71
C VAL A 330 11.65 11.32 9.81
N TYR A 331 11.73 10.13 9.25
CA TYR A 331 12.61 9.78 8.14
C TYR A 331 11.77 9.37 6.94
N CYS A 332 11.76 10.22 5.91
CA CYS A 332 11.10 9.91 4.63
C CYS A 332 12.11 9.25 3.70
N LEU A 333 11.95 7.96 3.49
CA LEU A 333 12.79 7.16 2.60
C LEU A 333 12.06 6.99 1.28
N LEU A 334 12.67 7.41 0.18
CA LEU A 334 11.98 7.43 -1.11
C LEU A 334 12.89 6.96 -2.26
N GLY A 335 12.29 6.25 -3.21
CA GLY A 335 12.91 5.90 -4.48
C GLY A 335 12.81 7.06 -5.48
N SER A 336 13.68 7.10 -6.47
CA SER A 336 13.67 8.10 -7.54
C SER A 336 14.40 7.61 -8.78
N GLY A 337 14.30 8.34 -9.89
CA GLY A 337 14.96 7.97 -11.15
C GLY A 337 14.28 6.80 -11.86
N VAL A 338 13.10 6.37 -11.41
CA VAL A 338 12.28 5.37 -12.08
C VAL A 338 11.17 6.08 -12.86
N PRO A 339 11.02 5.84 -14.18
CA PRO A 339 9.96 6.46 -14.96
C PRO A 339 8.59 6.24 -14.33
N THR A 340 7.91 7.32 -13.97
CA THR A 340 6.62 7.31 -13.28
C THR A 340 5.62 8.11 -14.09
N ALA A 341 4.44 7.54 -14.38
CA ALA A 341 3.43 8.20 -15.19
C ALA A 341 2.99 9.53 -14.57
N GLU A 342 2.86 10.59 -15.42
CA GLU A 342 2.43 11.93 -15.00
C GLU A 342 1.24 12.44 -15.82
N ARG A 343 1.00 11.88 -17.00
CA ARG A 343 -0.12 12.25 -17.87
C ARG A 343 -0.53 11.08 -18.73
N PHE A 344 -1.85 10.94 -18.90
CA PHE A 344 -2.45 10.07 -19.92
C PHE A 344 -3.08 10.91 -21.03
N SER A 345 -2.82 10.53 -22.30
CA SER A 345 -3.43 11.13 -23.48
C SER A 345 -4.17 10.07 -24.27
N PHE A 346 -5.41 10.37 -24.62
CA PHE A 346 -6.29 9.46 -25.37
C PHE A 346 -6.70 10.08 -26.71
N GLY A 347 -6.83 9.23 -27.74
CA GLY A 347 -7.38 9.59 -29.05
C GLY A 347 -8.91 9.56 -29.07
N GLU A 348 -9.47 9.59 -30.27
CA GLU A 348 -10.92 9.53 -30.51
C GLU A 348 -11.53 8.19 -30.05
N GLY A 349 -12.82 8.22 -29.71
CA GLY A 349 -13.60 7.03 -29.30
C GLY A 349 -13.87 6.90 -27.81
N GLU A 350 -14.20 5.69 -27.37
CA GLU A 350 -14.42 5.36 -25.95
C GLU A 350 -13.09 5.22 -25.20
N TRP A 351 -12.46 6.36 -24.96
CA TRP A 351 -11.11 6.47 -24.41
C TRP A 351 -10.89 5.70 -23.10
N TRP A 352 -11.90 5.60 -22.22
CA TRP A 352 -11.79 4.90 -20.92
C TRP A 352 -11.70 3.36 -21.03
N ASN A 353 -11.77 2.81 -22.24
CA ASN A 353 -11.58 1.39 -22.51
C ASN A 353 -10.36 1.11 -23.41
N THR A 354 -9.56 2.14 -23.71
CA THR A 354 -8.36 2.03 -24.52
C THR A 354 -7.10 2.31 -23.69
N LEU A 355 -5.95 1.93 -24.20
CA LEU A 355 -4.67 2.26 -23.56
C LEU A 355 -4.29 3.71 -23.92
N PRO A 356 -3.84 4.52 -22.96
CA PRO A 356 -3.36 5.86 -23.22
C PRO A 356 -1.97 5.87 -23.85
N GLU A 357 -1.64 7.01 -24.49
CA GLU A 357 -0.26 7.46 -24.60
C GLU A 357 0.16 8.02 -23.23
N GLU A 358 1.29 7.57 -22.71
CA GLU A 358 1.76 7.93 -21.39
C GLU A 358 2.94 8.90 -21.44
N THR A 359 2.88 9.96 -20.64
CA THR A 359 4.03 10.82 -20.36
C THR A 359 4.58 10.48 -18.98
N TYR A 360 5.89 10.37 -18.90
CA TYR A 360 6.58 9.97 -17.66
C TYR A 360 7.39 11.12 -17.09
N GLY A 361 7.45 11.17 -15.76
CA GLY A 361 8.34 12.02 -14.96
C GLY A 361 9.17 11.18 -13.99
N ASP A 362 9.71 11.84 -12.97
CA ASP A 362 10.51 11.20 -11.93
C ASP A 362 9.62 10.68 -10.78
N GLY A 363 10.03 9.55 -10.21
CA GLY A 363 9.41 8.91 -9.07
C GLY A 363 10.02 7.55 -8.80
N ASP A 364 9.23 6.66 -8.19
CA ASP A 364 9.60 5.29 -7.87
C ASP A 364 8.90 4.23 -8.74
N GLY A 365 8.31 4.67 -9.87
CA GLY A 365 7.55 3.82 -10.78
C GLY A 365 6.04 3.74 -10.46
N VAL A 366 5.63 4.15 -9.26
CA VAL A 366 4.23 4.17 -8.79
C VAL A 366 3.85 5.55 -8.29
N VAL A 367 4.68 6.16 -7.45
CA VAL A 367 4.42 7.46 -6.82
C VAL A 367 5.36 8.52 -7.39
N ASN A 368 4.78 9.62 -7.86
CA ASN A 368 5.53 10.75 -8.39
C ASN A 368 6.44 11.39 -7.34
N LEU A 369 7.66 11.78 -7.70
CA LEU A 369 8.68 12.33 -6.79
C LEU A 369 8.15 13.50 -5.96
N ARG A 370 7.31 14.37 -6.56
CA ARG A 370 6.68 15.50 -5.86
C ARG A 370 5.84 15.05 -4.65
N SER A 371 5.17 13.91 -4.77
CA SER A 371 4.37 13.32 -3.69
C SER A 371 5.23 12.64 -2.63
N LEU A 372 6.23 11.88 -3.05
CA LEU A 372 7.19 11.23 -2.15
C LEU A 372 7.94 12.24 -1.28
N ARG A 373 8.26 13.43 -1.84
CA ARG A 373 8.94 14.50 -1.14
C ARG A 373 8.03 15.40 -0.32
N ALA A 374 6.73 15.19 -0.32
CA ALA A 374 5.78 16.12 0.32
C ALA A 374 5.98 16.26 1.84
N CYS A 375 6.63 15.29 2.48
CA CYS A 375 7.03 15.38 3.89
C CYS A 375 8.02 16.53 4.19
N ASP A 376 8.73 17.08 3.18
CA ASP A 376 9.53 18.31 3.29
C ASP A 376 8.73 19.46 3.91
N LYS A 377 7.44 19.51 3.63
CA LYS A 377 6.56 20.56 4.14
C LYS A 377 6.40 20.56 5.67
N TRP A 378 6.77 19.46 6.33
CA TRP A 378 6.64 19.36 7.79
C TRP A 378 7.84 19.94 8.54
N ASP A 379 9.03 20.05 7.93
CA ASP A 379 10.26 20.50 8.58
C ASP A 379 10.10 21.86 9.26
N GLN A 380 9.35 22.78 8.63
CA GLN A 380 9.10 24.11 9.19
C GLN A 380 7.83 24.19 10.06
N ARG A 381 7.14 23.07 10.31
CA ARG A 381 5.83 23.02 10.97
C ARG A 381 5.78 22.19 12.23
N GLN A 382 6.89 21.57 12.57
CA GLN A 382 7.07 20.82 13.81
C GLN A 382 8.48 21.07 14.37
N VAL A 383 8.62 20.81 15.68
CA VAL A 383 9.90 20.94 16.37
C VAL A 383 10.81 19.73 16.12
N PHE A 384 10.20 18.58 15.87
CA PHE A 384 10.94 17.34 15.63
C PHE A 384 11.52 17.32 14.20
N PRO A 385 12.76 16.80 14.03
CA PRO A 385 13.42 16.79 12.73
C PRO A 385 12.68 15.94 11.69
N VAL A 386 12.73 16.40 10.44
CA VAL A 386 12.28 15.69 9.26
C VAL A 386 13.47 15.47 8.34
N THR A 387 13.82 14.22 8.08
CA THR A 387 14.96 13.88 7.22
C THR A 387 14.47 13.17 5.97
N ILE A 388 14.87 13.64 4.79
CA ILE A 388 14.60 12.97 3.53
C ILE A 388 15.83 12.22 3.07
N LYS A 389 15.68 10.95 2.80
CA LYS A 389 16.70 10.11 2.17
C LYS A 389 16.20 9.52 0.88
N GLN A 390 16.87 9.86 -0.21
CA GLN A 390 16.55 9.40 -1.56
C GLN A 390 17.48 8.26 -1.96
N PHE A 391 16.88 7.24 -2.62
CA PHE A 391 17.56 6.07 -3.16
C PHE A 391 17.38 6.07 -4.68
N PRO A 392 18.40 6.47 -5.46
CA PRO A 392 18.31 6.54 -6.92
C PRO A 392 18.12 5.16 -7.57
N SER A 393 17.25 5.12 -8.57
CA SER A 393 16.93 3.90 -9.35
C SER A 393 16.30 2.77 -8.52
N VAL A 394 15.71 3.10 -7.37
CA VAL A 394 15.01 2.13 -6.53
C VAL A 394 13.50 2.31 -6.72
N GLY A 395 12.83 1.23 -7.11
CA GLY A 395 11.39 1.19 -7.35
C GLY A 395 10.57 1.10 -6.06
N HIS A 396 9.25 1.28 -6.20
CA HIS A 396 8.29 1.38 -5.11
C HIS A 396 8.30 0.17 -4.16
N ILE A 397 8.23 -1.04 -4.72
CA ILE A 397 8.22 -2.29 -3.93
C ILE A 397 9.65 -2.77 -3.69
N GLU A 398 10.53 -2.61 -4.68
CA GLU A 398 11.92 -3.04 -4.67
C GLU A 398 12.71 -2.44 -3.51
N MET A 399 12.28 -1.26 -3.02
CA MET A 399 12.92 -0.62 -1.87
C MET A 399 12.90 -1.48 -0.59
N LEU A 400 11.90 -2.34 -0.42
CA LEU A 400 11.82 -3.25 0.73
C LEU A 400 12.90 -4.35 0.71
N ALA A 401 13.56 -4.54 -0.44
CA ALA A 401 14.68 -5.46 -0.63
C ALA A 401 16.02 -4.75 -0.88
N ASP A 402 16.04 -3.41 -0.97
CA ASP A 402 17.22 -2.64 -1.31
C ASP A 402 18.25 -2.63 -0.18
N GLU A 403 19.49 -3.00 -0.49
CA GLU A 403 20.58 -3.08 0.51
C GLU A 403 20.98 -1.69 1.03
N GLY A 404 20.93 -0.65 0.20
CA GLY A 404 21.24 0.72 0.59
C GLY A 404 20.22 1.22 1.61
N LEU A 405 18.93 0.93 1.39
CA LEU A 405 17.85 1.21 2.34
C LEU A 405 18.05 0.41 3.63
N HIS A 406 18.35 -0.89 3.54
CA HIS A 406 18.57 -1.73 4.73
C HIS A 406 19.72 -1.20 5.58
N ASN A 407 20.84 -0.81 4.96
CA ASN A 407 21.99 -0.25 5.68
C ASN A 407 21.65 1.09 6.35
N TYR A 408 20.86 1.94 5.68
CA TYR A 408 20.41 3.20 6.27
C TYR A 408 19.45 2.96 7.43
N VAL A 409 18.48 2.08 7.28
CA VAL A 409 17.55 1.69 8.35
C VAL A 409 18.32 1.11 9.54
N LYS A 410 19.35 0.27 9.31
CA LYS A 410 20.19 -0.24 10.38
C LYS A 410 20.83 0.89 11.20
N ALA A 411 21.39 1.90 10.53
CA ALA A 411 21.99 3.05 11.20
C ALA A 411 20.98 3.93 11.96
N LEU A 412 19.67 3.84 11.66
CA LEU A 412 18.63 4.54 12.43
C LEU A 412 18.15 3.74 13.64
N LEU A 413 18.38 2.43 13.65
CA LEU A 413 17.90 1.52 14.71
C LEU A 413 18.99 1.22 15.77
N PHE A 414 20.25 1.46 15.45
CA PHE A 414 21.43 1.21 16.27
C PHE A 414 22.34 2.44 16.39
#